data_ab5c1c311e0bfb471fa1f1c0def5eb29
#
_entry.id   ab5c1c311e0bfb471fa1f1c0def5eb29
#
_cell.length_a   1.000
_cell.length_b   1.000
_cell.length_c   1.000
_cell.angle_alpha   90.00
_cell.angle_beta   90.00
_cell.angle_gamma   90.00
#
_symmetry.space_group_name_H-M   'P 1'
#
loop_
_entity.id
_entity.type
_entity.pdbx_description
1 polymer ?
#
loop_
_entity_poly.entity_id
_entity_poly.type
_entity_poly.pdbx_seq_one_letter_code
_entity_poly.pdbx_strand_id
1 'polypeptide(L)'
;MNILCSRMLLFAWLLPFSALAEPASLAQPTHEFTLSNGLRVVVREDHRAPVVTSQLWFKVGSADEPPGQSGLSHALEHMLFKGSSKLCAGEASSIFDTLGIAQNAFTDKDVTTYYQTLLPHQLGVSFEVLADMMSTAHLRAEDFVPELAVIQAERRLRVDDDFNATAQHHLNSLAYPASSYGAPIIGWMHDLQRMNAAELRDWYQARYAPGNATLVIVGDVTLERVKPLVERYFGVLPAKPFVLTRTALELAEPGERRIILHQPIAAPRLLMAFNVPSLGTAQNQRTVHALTLLSTLLAGSDSSRVRKRLQFGERLFSATTSEYNALFRGDSLFTLDAELHTRQTISLDEAEKRIWQLLDEFKTNPPGAEELERARTQLIAKRLYGRDAIEDQADRLGSFESIGVSWREMDDEVNQLRLVTPEDIQQAAATYFTRQRLSTAHVLVGAQP
;
A
#
# COMPACT_ATOMS: atom_id res chain seq x y z
N MET A 1 26.63 85.01 -18.88
CA MET A 1 27.05 83.86 -18.04
C MET A 1 25.79 83.18 -17.57
N ASN A 2 25.26 82.28 -18.39
CA ASN A 2 23.92 81.70 -18.24
C ASN A 2 24.07 80.31 -17.58
N ILE A 3 23.39 80.11 -16.51
CA ILE A 3 23.26 78.82 -15.84
C ILE A 3 21.89 78.20 -16.18
N LEU A 4 21.89 77.15 -17.03
CA LEU A 4 20.69 76.37 -17.34
C LEU A 4 20.44 75.38 -16.22
N CYS A 5 19.27 75.52 -15.55
CA CYS A 5 18.71 74.49 -14.67
C CYS A 5 17.98 73.42 -15.48
N SER A 6 18.50 72.20 -15.54
CA SER A 6 17.84 71.00 -16.13
C SER A 6 16.87 70.41 -15.13
N ARG A 7 15.58 70.40 -15.42
CA ARG A 7 14.52 69.65 -14.65
C ARG A 7 14.49 68.22 -15.12
N MET A 8 14.83 67.30 -14.20
CA MET A 8 14.74 65.87 -14.37
C MET A 8 13.31 65.42 -14.03
N LEU A 9 12.55 65.00 -15.06
CA LEU A 9 11.21 64.40 -14.88
C LEU A 9 11.39 62.93 -14.51
N LEU A 10 11.02 62.56 -13.29
CA LEU A 10 10.89 61.13 -12.84
C LEU A 10 9.60 60.55 -13.44
N PHE A 11 9.73 59.65 -14.39
CA PHE A 11 8.65 58.79 -14.86
C PHE A 11 8.53 57.60 -13.89
N ALA A 12 7.52 57.60 -12.99
CA ALA A 12 7.17 56.46 -12.20
C ALA A 12 6.44 55.42 -13.08
N TRP A 13 7.11 54.33 -13.39
CA TRP A 13 6.50 53.16 -14.04
C TRP A 13 5.62 52.45 -13.01
N LEU A 14 4.31 52.58 -13.13
CA LEU A 14 3.33 51.71 -12.47
C LEU A 14 3.35 50.37 -13.20
N LEU A 15 4.06 49.40 -12.62
CA LEU A 15 3.92 48.00 -13.02
C LEU A 15 2.53 47.51 -12.62
N PRO A 16 1.77 46.89 -13.53
CA PRO A 16 0.51 46.26 -13.14
C PRO A 16 0.80 45.11 -12.18
N PHE A 17 0.14 45.13 -11.03
CA PHE A 17 0.07 43.98 -10.10
C PHE A 17 -0.56 42.84 -10.90
N SER A 18 0.26 41.90 -11.36
CA SER A 18 -0.23 40.65 -11.91
C SER A 18 -1.01 39.97 -10.78
N ALA A 19 -2.31 39.81 -10.97
CA ALA A 19 -3.14 38.98 -10.13
C ALA A 19 -2.44 37.60 -10.03
N LEU A 20 -2.10 37.21 -8.82
CA LEU A 20 -1.69 35.84 -8.55
C LEU A 20 -2.85 34.96 -9.04
N ALA A 21 -2.67 34.29 -10.16
CA ALA A 21 -3.58 33.27 -10.60
C ALA A 21 -3.71 32.27 -9.42
N GLU A 22 -4.92 32.03 -8.95
CA GLU A 22 -5.19 30.93 -8.05
C GLU A 22 -4.53 29.68 -8.66
N PRO A 23 -3.80 28.89 -7.86
CA PRO A 23 -3.22 27.67 -8.39
C PRO A 23 -4.35 26.84 -8.98
N ALA A 24 -4.28 26.59 -10.29
CA ALA A 24 -5.23 25.73 -10.99
C ALA A 24 -5.40 24.47 -10.14
N SER A 25 -6.64 24.08 -9.90
CA SER A 25 -6.96 22.85 -9.20
C SER A 25 -6.10 21.71 -9.76
N LEU A 26 -5.23 21.14 -8.94
CA LEU A 26 -4.40 19.98 -9.31
C LEU A 26 -5.25 18.71 -9.47
N ALA A 27 -6.57 18.81 -9.31
CA ALA A 27 -7.51 17.72 -9.48
C ALA A 27 -7.67 17.42 -10.97
N GLN A 28 -7.17 16.26 -11.38
CA GLN A 28 -7.38 15.74 -12.73
C GLN A 28 -8.84 15.26 -12.89
N PRO A 29 -9.46 15.43 -14.07
CA PRO A 29 -10.79 14.92 -14.33
C PRO A 29 -10.87 13.43 -14.00
N THR A 30 -11.71 13.08 -13.03
CA THR A 30 -11.90 11.71 -12.59
C THR A 30 -13.38 11.36 -12.67
N HIS A 31 -13.68 10.30 -13.39
CA HIS A 31 -15.03 9.82 -13.65
C HIS A 31 -15.24 8.45 -13.06
N GLU A 32 -16.47 8.14 -12.65
CA GLU A 32 -16.84 6.83 -12.16
C GLU A 32 -18.17 6.38 -12.73
N PHE A 33 -18.31 5.11 -13.00
CA PHE A 33 -19.58 4.47 -13.36
C PHE A 33 -19.55 3.00 -12.99
N THR A 34 -20.73 2.38 -12.95
CA THR A 34 -20.86 0.95 -12.67
C THR A 34 -21.63 0.29 -13.82
N LEU A 35 -21.10 -0.83 -14.32
CA LEU A 35 -21.79 -1.64 -15.33
C LEU A 35 -22.97 -2.40 -14.71
N SER A 36 -23.90 -2.85 -15.56
CA SER A 36 -25.09 -3.62 -15.13
C SER A 36 -24.74 -4.93 -14.42
N ASN A 37 -23.55 -5.50 -14.68
CA ASN A 37 -23.04 -6.70 -14.02
C ASN A 37 -22.33 -6.43 -12.70
N GLY A 38 -22.28 -5.16 -12.25
CA GLY A 38 -21.70 -4.74 -10.98
C GLY A 38 -20.24 -4.30 -11.03
N LEU A 39 -19.53 -4.43 -12.16
CA LEU A 39 -18.15 -3.93 -12.28
C LEU A 39 -18.12 -2.42 -12.10
N ARG A 40 -17.38 -1.96 -11.10
CA ARG A 40 -17.10 -0.54 -10.88
C ARG A 40 -15.94 -0.10 -11.76
N VAL A 41 -16.02 1.09 -12.32
CA VAL A 41 -15.00 1.66 -13.20
C VAL A 41 -14.65 3.07 -12.75
N VAL A 42 -13.35 3.35 -12.60
CA VAL A 42 -12.81 4.66 -12.30
C VAL A 42 -11.86 5.06 -13.42
N VAL A 43 -12.08 6.21 -14.03
CA VAL A 43 -11.25 6.74 -15.12
C VAL A 43 -10.70 8.10 -14.69
N ARG A 44 -9.37 8.25 -14.68
CA ARG A 44 -8.68 9.51 -14.44
C ARG A 44 -7.93 9.93 -15.69
N GLU A 45 -8.26 11.10 -16.21
CA GLU A 45 -7.65 11.66 -17.41
C GLU A 45 -6.33 12.34 -17.06
N ASP A 46 -5.22 11.90 -17.68
CA ASP A 46 -3.89 12.47 -17.52
C ASP A 46 -3.17 12.51 -18.86
N HIS A 47 -3.21 13.67 -19.52
CA HIS A 47 -2.71 13.87 -20.88
C HIS A 47 -1.25 14.34 -20.94
N ARG A 48 -0.48 14.20 -19.85
CA ARG A 48 0.93 14.63 -19.80
C ARG A 48 1.86 13.78 -20.66
N ALA A 49 1.51 12.50 -20.86
CA ALA A 49 2.24 11.57 -21.71
C ALA A 49 1.27 10.66 -22.47
N PRO A 50 1.60 10.18 -23.70
CA PRO A 50 0.71 9.34 -24.50
C PRO A 50 0.73 7.87 -24.02
N VAL A 51 0.48 7.66 -22.75
CA VAL A 51 0.44 6.34 -22.09
C VAL A 51 -0.77 6.23 -21.18
N VAL A 52 -1.20 5.01 -20.93
CA VAL A 52 -2.31 4.71 -20.03
C VAL A 52 -1.98 3.47 -19.21
N THR A 53 -2.33 3.45 -17.94
CA THR A 53 -2.37 2.25 -17.12
C THR A 53 -3.79 1.76 -16.95
N SER A 54 -3.99 0.45 -17.06
CA SER A 54 -5.24 -0.26 -16.84
C SER A 54 -5.03 -1.29 -15.74
N GLN A 55 -5.79 -1.20 -14.68
CA GLN A 55 -5.65 -2.06 -13.49
C GLN A 55 -6.99 -2.67 -13.11
N LEU A 56 -7.05 -3.98 -13.00
CA LEU A 56 -8.23 -4.72 -12.55
C LEU A 56 -7.99 -5.20 -11.12
N TRP A 57 -8.73 -4.62 -10.17
CA TRP A 57 -8.64 -4.83 -8.74
C TRP A 57 -9.75 -5.75 -8.25
N PHE A 58 -9.41 -6.95 -7.78
CA PHE A 58 -10.35 -7.82 -7.08
C PHE A 58 -10.28 -7.54 -5.58
N LYS A 59 -11.45 -7.37 -4.94
CA LYS A 59 -11.58 -7.15 -3.49
C LYS A 59 -11.47 -8.49 -2.74
N VAL A 60 -10.36 -9.16 -2.96
CA VAL A 60 -10.01 -10.44 -2.35
C VAL A 60 -8.51 -10.59 -2.29
N GLY A 61 -7.99 -10.94 -1.11
CA GLY A 61 -6.57 -11.15 -0.86
C GLY A 61 -6.34 -12.22 0.21
N SER A 62 -5.14 -12.27 0.75
CA SER A 62 -4.78 -13.31 1.72
C SER A 62 -5.60 -13.26 3.01
N ALA A 63 -6.16 -12.10 3.37
CA ALA A 63 -7.00 -11.97 4.55
C ALA A 63 -8.36 -12.64 4.43
N ASP A 64 -8.80 -12.96 3.22
CA ASP A 64 -10.09 -13.61 2.95
C ASP A 64 -9.97 -15.14 2.95
N GLU A 65 -8.76 -15.69 3.03
CA GLU A 65 -8.48 -17.11 2.92
C GLU A 65 -8.94 -17.89 4.16
N PRO A 66 -9.54 -19.08 3.99
CA PRO A 66 -9.91 -19.91 5.11
C PRO A 66 -8.69 -20.40 5.90
N PRO A 67 -8.80 -20.60 7.21
CA PRO A 67 -7.74 -21.23 7.99
C PRO A 67 -7.31 -22.59 7.40
N GLY A 68 -6.00 -22.81 7.26
CA GLY A 68 -5.43 -24.01 6.68
C GLY A 68 -5.38 -24.01 5.14
N GLN A 69 -5.72 -22.90 4.49
CA GLN A 69 -5.68 -22.72 3.04
C GLN A 69 -4.98 -21.40 2.66
N SER A 70 -3.98 -20.98 3.45
CA SER A 70 -3.23 -19.76 3.18
C SER A 70 -2.43 -19.86 1.88
N GLY A 71 -2.37 -18.74 1.12
CA GLY A 71 -1.70 -18.64 -0.17
C GLY A 71 -2.59 -18.89 -1.39
N LEU A 72 -3.91 -19.15 -1.21
CA LEU A 72 -4.84 -19.37 -2.33
C LEU A 72 -4.91 -18.17 -3.27
N SER A 73 -4.96 -16.94 -2.75
CA SER A 73 -5.06 -15.72 -3.55
C SER A 73 -3.81 -15.52 -4.40
N HIS A 74 -2.62 -15.72 -3.81
CA HIS A 74 -1.35 -15.62 -4.51
C HIS A 74 -1.18 -16.75 -5.54
N ALA A 75 -1.56 -17.99 -5.20
CA ALA A 75 -1.53 -19.10 -6.15
C ALA A 75 -2.51 -18.87 -7.32
N LEU A 76 -3.67 -18.28 -7.08
CA LEU A 76 -4.60 -17.91 -8.14
C LEU A 76 -4.04 -16.81 -9.05
N GLU A 77 -3.34 -15.82 -8.48
CA GLU A 77 -2.64 -14.78 -9.24
C GLU A 77 -1.72 -15.43 -10.30
N HIS A 78 -0.84 -16.35 -9.89
CA HIS A 78 0.05 -17.10 -10.78
C HIS A 78 -0.73 -17.87 -11.86
N MET A 79 -1.78 -18.55 -11.46
CA MET A 79 -2.53 -19.44 -12.32
C MET A 79 -3.40 -18.71 -13.36
N LEU A 80 -3.74 -17.44 -13.16
CA LEU A 80 -4.46 -16.68 -14.18
C LEU A 80 -3.67 -16.48 -15.48
N PHE A 81 -2.33 -16.52 -15.40
CA PHE A 81 -1.46 -16.44 -16.58
C PHE A 81 -1.29 -17.79 -17.32
N LYS A 82 -1.91 -18.87 -16.80
CA LYS A 82 -1.79 -20.22 -17.38
C LYS A 82 -2.90 -20.58 -18.36
N GLY A 83 -3.58 -19.58 -18.92
CA GLY A 83 -4.54 -19.74 -20.00
C GLY A 83 -6.01 -19.60 -19.60
N SER A 84 -6.81 -19.37 -20.63
CA SER A 84 -8.24 -19.07 -20.56
C SER A 84 -8.97 -19.64 -21.79
N SER A 85 -10.23 -19.29 -21.98
CA SER A 85 -10.97 -19.78 -23.16
C SER A 85 -10.41 -19.30 -24.51
N LYS A 86 -9.73 -18.14 -24.50
CA LYS A 86 -9.17 -17.54 -25.74
C LYS A 86 -7.66 -17.69 -25.85
N LEU A 87 -6.96 -17.94 -24.74
CA LEU A 87 -5.50 -17.88 -24.69
C LEU A 87 -4.90 -19.15 -24.11
N CYS A 88 -3.82 -19.63 -24.73
CA CYS A 88 -2.99 -20.69 -24.20
C CYS A 88 -2.17 -20.19 -22.99
N ALA A 89 -1.56 -21.12 -22.25
CA ALA A 89 -0.67 -20.80 -21.15
C ALA A 89 0.50 -19.91 -21.61
N GLY A 90 0.68 -18.76 -20.97
CA GLY A 90 1.72 -17.78 -21.31
C GLY A 90 1.47 -16.94 -22.57
N GLU A 91 0.40 -17.20 -23.32
CA GLU A 91 0.12 -16.45 -24.56
C GLU A 91 -0.23 -14.98 -24.29
N ALA A 92 -0.94 -14.68 -23.20
CA ALA A 92 -1.19 -13.30 -22.78
C ALA A 92 0.12 -12.51 -22.65
N SER A 93 1.11 -13.06 -21.96
CA SER A 93 2.42 -12.43 -21.80
C SER A 93 3.13 -12.26 -23.15
N SER A 94 3.08 -13.24 -24.02
CA SER A 94 3.69 -13.16 -25.35
C SER A 94 3.04 -12.06 -26.23
N ILE A 95 1.72 -11.90 -26.14
CA ILE A 95 0.99 -10.84 -26.84
C ILE A 95 1.43 -9.46 -26.30
N PHE A 96 1.47 -9.30 -24.99
CA PHE A 96 1.86 -8.05 -24.36
C PHE A 96 3.32 -7.68 -24.65
N ASP A 97 4.24 -8.63 -24.58
CA ASP A 97 5.66 -8.43 -24.93
C ASP A 97 5.81 -7.99 -26.39
N THR A 98 5.08 -8.64 -27.32
CA THR A 98 5.09 -8.29 -28.74
C THR A 98 4.59 -6.88 -29.00
N LEU A 99 3.61 -6.41 -28.22
CA LEU A 99 3.02 -5.09 -28.33
C LEU A 99 3.76 -4.02 -27.51
N GLY A 100 4.80 -4.38 -26.75
CA GLY A 100 5.53 -3.49 -25.86
C GLY A 100 4.70 -3.03 -24.66
N ILE A 101 3.74 -3.84 -24.21
CA ILE A 101 2.88 -3.57 -23.05
C ILE A 101 3.57 -4.12 -21.80
N ALA A 102 3.89 -3.26 -20.86
CA ALA A 102 4.35 -3.69 -19.55
C ALA A 102 3.17 -4.24 -18.75
N GLN A 103 3.33 -5.46 -18.19
CA GLN A 103 2.29 -6.10 -17.37
C GLN A 103 2.86 -6.70 -16.11
N ASN A 104 2.05 -6.76 -15.06
CA ASN A 104 2.32 -7.55 -13.86
C ASN A 104 1.03 -7.75 -13.06
N ALA A 105 1.16 -8.44 -11.92
CA ALA A 105 0.11 -8.60 -10.92
C ALA A 105 0.72 -8.55 -9.52
N PHE A 106 -0.11 -8.36 -8.53
CA PHE A 106 0.27 -8.53 -7.12
C PHE A 106 -0.92 -8.95 -6.28
N THR A 107 -0.64 -9.68 -5.23
CA THR A 107 -1.59 -10.01 -4.15
C THR A 107 -1.14 -9.33 -2.87
N ASP A 108 -2.09 -8.69 -2.18
CA ASP A 108 -1.92 -8.17 -0.84
C ASP A 108 -2.96 -8.80 0.10
N LYS A 109 -3.07 -8.31 1.30
CA LYS A 109 -4.02 -8.83 2.30
C LYS A 109 -5.47 -8.70 1.86
N ASP A 110 -5.83 -7.59 1.25
CA ASP A 110 -7.21 -7.23 0.92
C ASP A 110 -7.54 -7.29 -0.57
N VAL A 111 -6.53 -7.44 -1.43
CA VAL A 111 -6.70 -7.32 -2.90
C VAL A 111 -5.81 -8.27 -3.67
N THR A 112 -6.25 -8.59 -4.89
CA THR A 112 -5.42 -9.13 -5.97
C THR A 112 -5.62 -8.27 -7.20
N THR A 113 -4.52 -7.79 -7.80
CA THR A 113 -4.55 -6.79 -8.87
C THR A 113 -3.76 -7.26 -10.07
N TYR A 114 -4.32 -7.06 -11.27
CA TYR A 114 -3.68 -7.30 -12.57
C TYR A 114 -3.60 -5.97 -13.30
N TYR A 115 -2.41 -5.59 -13.78
CA TYR A 115 -2.22 -4.28 -14.38
C TYR A 115 -1.34 -4.31 -15.62
N GLN A 116 -1.59 -3.36 -16.53
CA GLN A 116 -0.82 -3.12 -17.72
C GLN A 116 -0.60 -1.62 -17.93
N THR A 117 0.61 -1.25 -18.39
CA THR A 117 0.93 0.08 -18.89
C THR A 117 1.20 -0.01 -20.39
N LEU A 118 0.48 0.80 -21.18
CA LEU A 118 0.35 0.63 -22.62
C LEU A 118 0.05 1.96 -23.33
N LEU A 119 0.07 1.94 -24.67
CA LEU A 119 -0.39 3.06 -25.46
C LEU A 119 -1.93 3.10 -25.52
N PRO A 120 -2.58 4.29 -25.57
CA PRO A 120 -4.04 4.40 -25.49
C PRO A 120 -4.82 3.59 -26.54
N HIS A 121 -4.26 3.40 -27.74
CA HIS A 121 -4.91 2.63 -28.79
C HIS A 121 -4.90 1.10 -28.56
N GLN A 122 -4.08 0.61 -27.60
CA GLN A 122 -3.96 -0.79 -27.24
C GLN A 122 -4.93 -1.20 -26.11
N LEU A 123 -5.70 -0.26 -25.51
CA LEU A 123 -6.65 -0.56 -24.41
C LEU A 123 -7.61 -1.71 -24.73
N GLY A 124 -8.05 -1.83 -25.98
CA GLY A 124 -8.92 -2.93 -26.38
C GLY A 124 -8.31 -4.31 -26.17
N VAL A 125 -6.99 -4.46 -26.42
CA VAL A 125 -6.27 -5.73 -26.18
C VAL A 125 -6.17 -6.01 -24.67
N SER A 126 -5.78 -5.01 -23.88
CA SER A 126 -5.74 -5.13 -22.41
C SER A 126 -7.09 -5.57 -21.85
N PHE A 127 -8.18 -4.90 -22.25
CA PHE A 127 -9.52 -5.21 -21.76
C PHE A 127 -10.00 -6.59 -22.19
N GLU A 128 -9.70 -7.03 -23.41
CA GLU A 128 -10.04 -8.37 -23.88
C GLU A 128 -9.35 -9.45 -23.06
N VAL A 129 -8.06 -9.29 -22.81
CA VAL A 129 -7.28 -10.27 -22.02
C VAL A 129 -7.77 -10.29 -20.57
N LEU A 130 -7.91 -9.10 -19.92
CA LEU A 130 -8.37 -9.03 -18.52
C LEU A 130 -9.78 -9.58 -18.34
N ALA A 131 -10.70 -9.28 -19.26
CA ALA A 131 -12.08 -9.77 -19.20
C ALA A 131 -12.15 -11.30 -19.38
N ASP A 132 -11.31 -11.86 -20.26
CA ASP A 132 -11.24 -13.29 -20.48
C ASP A 132 -10.63 -14.01 -19.27
N MET A 133 -9.51 -13.54 -18.74
CA MET A 133 -8.89 -14.07 -17.52
C MET A 133 -9.84 -14.01 -16.30
N MET A 134 -10.60 -12.92 -16.15
CA MET A 134 -11.59 -12.77 -15.08
C MET A 134 -12.70 -13.83 -15.15
N SER A 135 -13.09 -14.26 -16.35
CA SER A 135 -14.33 -15.03 -16.56
C SER A 135 -14.09 -16.49 -16.93
N THR A 136 -12.97 -16.83 -17.55
CA THR A 136 -12.77 -18.13 -18.21
C THR A 136 -11.41 -18.79 -17.96
N ALA A 137 -10.68 -18.40 -16.91
CA ALA A 137 -9.40 -19.02 -16.57
C ALA A 137 -9.52 -20.54 -16.43
N HIS A 138 -8.59 -21.28 -17.03
CA HIS A 138 -8.66 -22.72 -17.10
C HIS A 138 -8.36 -23.43 -15.79
N LEU A 139 -7.38 -22.97 -15.02
CA LEU A 139 -6.96 -23.52 -13.72
C LEU A 139 -6.82 -25.05 -13.73
N ARG A 140 -6.12 -25.58 -14.75
CA ARG A 140 -5.95 -27.03 -14.93
C ARG A 140 -4.96 -27.58 -13.90
N ALA A 141 -5.19 -28.80 -13.43
CA ALA A 141 -4.31 -29.46 -12.46
C ALA A 141 -2.90 -29.71 -13.04
N GLU A 142 -2.79 -29.97 -14.35
CA GLU A 142 -1.52 -30.15 -15.04
C GLU A 142 -0.63 -28.89 -15.09
N ASP A 143 -1.25 -27.69 -15.11
CA ASP A 143 -0.55 -26.42 -15.05
C ASP A 143 -0.25 -26.02 -13.60
N PHE A 144 -1.12 -26.44 -12.66
CA PHE A 144 -1.00 -26.08 -11.25
C PHE A 144 0.17 -26.77 -10.55
N VAL A 145 0.40 -28.08 -10.81
CA VAL A 145 1.45 -28.83 -10.12
C VAL A 145 2.85 -28.21 -10.30
N PRO A 146 3.31 -27.88 -11.53
CA PRO A 146 4.60 -27.22 -11.71
C PRO A 146 4.60 -25.79 -11.13
N GLU A 147 3.48 -25.05 -11.22
CA GLU A 147 3.41 -23.70 -10.69
C GLU A 147 3.44 -23.66 -9.17
N LEU A 148 2.82 -24.62 -8.50
CA LEU A 148 2.92 -24.75 -7.04
C LEU A 148 4.39 -24.94 -6.58
N ALA A 149 5.19 -25.67 -7.36
CA ALA A 149 6.63 -25.80 -7.06
C ALA A 149 7.37 -24.45 -7.20
N VAL A 150 6.98 -23.61 -8.18
CA VAL A 150 7.51 -22.23 -8.33
C VAL A 150 7.13 -21.38 -7.13
N ILE A 151 5.86 -21.39 -6.70
CA ILE A 151 5.38 -20.64 -5.53
C ILE A 151 6.11 -21.07 -4.25
N GLN A 152 6.32 -22.38 -4.06
CA GLN A 152 7.08 -22.88 -2.91
C GLN A 152 8.55 -22.46 -2.96
N ALA A 153 9.16 -22.40 -4.15
CA ALA A 153 10.52 -21.90 -4.32
C ALA A 153 10.61 -20.41 -4.06
N GLU A 154 9.64 -19.62 -4.53
CA GLU A 154 9.51 -18.20 -4.24
C GLU A 154 9.37 -17.94 -2.75
N ARG A 155 8.53 -18.72 -2.05
CA ARG A 155 8.40 -18.59 -0.60
C ARG A 155 9.74 -18.82 0.10
N ARG A 156 10.49 -19.87 -0.29
CA ARG A 156 11.82 -20.10 0.30
C ARG A 156 12.71 -18.89 0.08
N LEU A 157 12.80 -18.40 -1.16
CA LEU A 157 13.68 -17.29 -1.52
C LEU A 157 13.29 -15.98 -0.82
N ARG A 158 12.00 -15.65 -0.78
CA ARG A 158 11.53 -14.34 -0.29
C ARG A 158 11.24 -14.30 1.21
N VAL A 159 11.07 -15.45 1.84
CA VAL A 159 10.68 -15.52 3.26
C VAL A 159 11.64 -16.39 4.06
N ASP A 160 11.78 -17.67 3.70
CA ASP A 160 12.45 -18.64 4.57
C ASP A 160 13.99 -18.39 4.58
N ASP A 161 14.56 -17.97 3.45
CA ASP A 161 15.99 -17.63 3.28
C ASP A 161 16.31 -16.15 3.58
N ASP A 162 15.28 -15.28 3.74
CA ASP A 162 15.44 -13.89 4.16
C ASP A 162 15.09 -13.75 5.67
N PHE A 163 16.12 -13.58 6.48
CA PHE A 163 15.99 -13.49 7.93
C PHE A 163 15.19 -12.27 8.39
N ASN A 164 15.22 -11.16 7.64
CA ASN A 164 14.43 -9.97 7.95
C ASN A 164 12.95 -10.20 7.65
N ALA A 165 12.65 -10.81 6.50
CA ALA A 165 11.28 -11.20 6.14
C ALA A 165 10.71 -12.21 7.13
N THR A 166 11.49 -13.23 7.51
CA THR A 166 11.11 -14.21 8.54
C THR A 166 10.77 -13.53 9.88
N ALA A 167 11.61 -12.60 10.35
CA ALA A 167 11.36 -11.86 11.58
C ALA A 167 10.08 -11.02 11.50
N GLN A 168 9.85 -10.35 10.37
CA GLN A 168 8.63 -9.57 10.14
C GLN A 168 7.37 -10.45 10.10
N HIS A 169 7.45 -11.63 9.49
CA HIS A 169 6.33 -12.60 9.47
C HIS A 169 6.00 -13.10 10.88
N HIS A 170 7.00 -13.42 11.70
CA HIS A 170 6.77 -13.79 13.09
C HIS A 170 6.15 -12.64 13.90
N LEU A 171 6.61 -11.41 13.70
CA LEU A 171 6.02 -10.24 14.34
C LEU A 171 4.57 -10.04 13.92
N ASN A 172 4.25 -10.14 12.63
CA ASN A 172 2.88 -10.00 12.11
C ASN A 172 1.95 -11.06 12.70
N SER A 173 2.38 -12.33 12.72
CA SER A 173 1.59 -13.42 13.34
C SER A 173 1.36 -13.19 14.83
N LEU A 174 2.34 -12.61 15.53
CA LEU A 174 2.21 -12.25 16.95
C LEU A 174 1.27 -11.05 17.14
N ALA A 175 1.33 -10.06 16.24
CA ALA A 175 0.57 -8.82 16.31
C ALA A 175 -0.91 -8.98 15.94
N TYR A 176 -1.27 -10.04 15.21
CA TYR A 176 -2.63 -10.32 14.76
C TYR A 176 -3.14 -11.69 15.26
N PRO A 177 -3.38 -11.86 16.59
CA PRO A 177 -3.86 -13.14 17.14
C PRO A 177 -5.30 -13.48 16.74
N ALA A 178 -6.13 -12.50 16.39
CA ALA A 178 -7.53 -12.71 16.02
C ALA A 178 -7.80 -12.46 14.54
N SER A 179 -7.02 -11.61 13.90
CA SER A 179 -7.20 -11.26 12.49
C SER A 179 -6.41 -12.18 11.57
N SER A 180 -6.98 -12.51 10.41
CA SER A 180 -6.30 -13.23 9.31
C SER A 180 -5.09 -12.47 8.73
N TYR A 181 -4.92 -11.20 9.06
CA TYR A 181 -3.73 -10.41 8.66
C TYR A 181 -2.41 -10.96 9.23
N GLY A 182 -2.47 -11.84 10.24
CA GLY A 182 -1.30 -12.55 10.75
C GLY A 182 -0.71 -13.59 9.80
N ALA A 183 -1.49 -14.09 8.83
CA ALA A 183 -1.02 -15.06 7.85
C ALA A 183 -0.16 -14.37 6.76
N PRO A 184 0.89 -15.05 6.24
CA PRO A 184 1.68 -14.52 5.13
C PRO A 184 0.88 -14.54 3.82
N ILE A 185 1.07 -13.51 2.98
CA ILE A 185 0.39 -13.39 1.68
C ILE A 185 0.69 -14.60 0.78
N ILE A 186 1.94 -15.02 0.73
CA ILE A 186 2.38 -16.19 -0.06
C ILE A 186 1.88 -17.52 0.51
N GLY A 187 1.32 -17.53 1.72
CA GLY A 187 0.85 -18.70 2.43
C GLY A 187 1.91 -19.39 3.31
N TRP A 188 1.45 -20.21 4.25
CA TRP A 188 2.32 -21.09 5.04
C TRP A 188 2.78 -22.28 4.21
N MET A 189 4.04 -22.73 4.35
CA MET A 189 4.59 -23.86 3.59
C MET A 189 3.75 -25.12 3.72
N HIS A 190 3.22 -25.43 4.92
CA HIS A 190 2.40 -26.58 5.16
C HIS A 190 1.03 -26.53 4.47
N ASP A 191 0.49 -25.34 4.24
CA ASP A 191 -0.75 -25.14 3.49
C ASP A 191 -0.46 -25.28 1.98
N LEU A 192 0.61 -24.66 1.49
CA LEU A 192 1.06 -24.78 0.10
C LEU A 192 1.32 -26.25 -0.29
N GLN A 193 1.90 -27.07 0.61
CA GLN A 193 2.16 -28.49 0.35
C GLN A 193 0.89 -29.33 0.20
N ARG A 194 -0.25 -28.86 0.69
CA ARG A 194 -1.55 -29.57 0.63
C ARG A 194 -2.52 -28.97 -0.37
N MET A 195 -2.23 -27.77 -0.86
CA MET A 195 -3.08 -27.04 -1.81
C MET A 195 -3.25 -27.83 -3.12
N ASN A 196 -4.43 -27.81 -3.68
CA ASN A 196 -4.76 -28.48 -4.91
C ASN A 196 -5.61 -27.61 -5.87
N ALA A 197 -5.64 -27.99 -7.13
CA ALA A 197 -6.32 -27.23 -8.18
C ALA A 197 -7.85 -27.14 -7.99
N ALA A 198 -8.48 -28.03 -7.22
CA ALA A 198 -9.92 -27.94 -6.95
C ALA A 198 -10.21 -26.80 -5.98
N GLU A 199 -9.44 -26.66 -4.88
CA GLU A 199 -9.54 -25.53 -3.95
C GLU A 199 -9.34 -24.19 -4.67
N LEU A 200 -8.38 -24.14 -5.61
CA LEU A 200 -8.11 -22.94 -6.38
C LEU A 200 -9.29 -22.58 -7.33
N ARG A 201 -9.92 -23.58 -7.97
CA ARG A 201 -11.12 -23.35 -8.79
C ARG A 201 -12.30 -22.87 -7.95
N ASP A 202 -12.50 -23.47 -6.79
CA ASP A 202 -13.57 -23.05 -5.87
C ASP A 202 -13.35 -21.61 -5.41
N TRP A 203 -12.10 -21.23 -5.10
CA TRP A 203 -11.70 -19.88 -4.74
C TRP A 203 -11.97 -18.88 -5.87
N TYR A 204 -11.55 -19.19 -7.10
CA TYR A 204 -11.82 -18.39 -8.29
C TYR A 204 -13.32 -18.20 -8.53
N GLN A 205 -14.09 -19.28 -8.46
CA GLN A 205 -15.53 -19.23 -8.69
C GLN A 205 -16.26 -18.39 -7.63
N ALA A 206 -15.81 -18.45 -6.39
CA ALA A 206 -16.44 -17.73 -5.28
C ALA A 206 -16.09 -16.23 -5.26
N ARG A 207 -14.94 -15.82 -5.79
CA ARG A 207 -14.37 -14.50 -5.56
C ARG A 207 -14.23 -13.65 -6.83
N TYR A 208 -13.95 -14.27 -7.98
CA TYR A 208 -13.71 -13.54 -9.23
C TYR A 208 -15.02 -13.32 -9.98
N ALA A 209 -15.60 -12.16 -9.71
CA ALA A 209 -16.86 -11.72 -10.31
C ALA A 209 -16.79 -10.22 -10.63
N PRO A 210 -17.48 -9.75 -11.69
CA PRO A 210 -17.50 -8.31 -11.99
C PRO A 210 -17.90 -7.44 -10.79
N GLY A 211 -18.91 -7.86 -10.02
CA GLY A 211 -19.39 -7.12 -8.85
C GLY A 211 -18.39 -7.06 -7.67
N ASN A 212 -17.36 -7.91 -7.67
CA ASN A 212 -16.27 -7.90 -6.69
C ASN A 212 -14.99 -7.23 -7.22
N ALA A 213 -15.08 -6.55 -8.36
CA ALA A 213 -13.93 -5.95 -9.00
C ALA A 213 -14.11 -4.45 -9.25
N THR A 214 -13.00 -3.73 -9.31
CA THR A 214 -12.93 -2.34 -9.75
C THR A 214 -11.88 -2.24 -10.87
N LEU A 215 -12.27 -1.68 -12.02
CA LEU A 215 -11.36 -1.36 -13.10
C LEU A 215 -10.93 0.10 -12.97
N VAL A 216 -9.63 0.33 -12.80
CA VAL A 216 -9.02 1.66 -12.68
C VAL A 216 -8.22 1.94 -13.95
N ILE A 217 -8.46 3.09 -14.56
CA ILE A 217 -7.80 3.52 -15.79
C ILE A 217 -7.29 4.93 -15.58
N VAL A 218 -5.97 5.12 -15.74
CA VAL A 218 -5.33 6.44 -15.59
C VAL A 218 -4.40 6.70 -16.77
N GLY A 219 -4.48 7.88 -17.38
CA GLY A 219 -3.56 8.26 -18.46
C GLY A 219 -4.22 9.04 -19.58
N ASP A 220 -3.62 8.99 -20.77
CA ASP A 220 -4.05 9.75 -21.97
C ASP A 220 -5.31 9.15 -22.60
N VAL A 221 -6.40 9.28 -21.90
CA VAL A 221 -7.73 8.80 -22.29
C VAL A 221 -8.81 9.82 -21.93
N THR A 222 -9.99 9.69 -22.55
CA THR A 222 -11.21 10.40 -22.14
C THR A 222 -12.31 9.40 -21.81
N LEU A 223 -13.27 9.80 -20.98
CA LEU A 223 -14.41 8.95 -20.64
C LEU A 223 -15.16 8.47 -21.88
N GLU A 224 -15.34 9.33 -22.89
CA GLU A 224 -16.06 9.03 -24.14
C GLU A 224 -15.39 7.91 -24.94
N ARG A 225 -14.05 7.82 -24.89
CA ARG A 225 -13.29 6.76 -25.55
C ARG A 225 -13.25 5.47 -24.75
N VAL A 226 -13.11 5.56 -23.43
CA VAL A 226 -12.97 4.39 -22.53
C VAL A 226 -14.29 3.67 -22.35
N LYS A 227 -15.38 4.39 -22.10
CA LYS A 227 -16.69 3.81 -21.73
C LYS A 227 -17.20 2.78 -22.75
N PRO A 228 -17.22 3.05 -24.09
CA PRO A 228 -17.65 2.04 -25.06
C PRO A 228 -16.76 0.79 -25.09
N LEU A 229 -15.44 0.94 -24.86
CA LEU A 229 -14.54 -0.20 -24.79
C LEU A 229 -14.83 -1.06 -23.55
N VAL A 230 -15.02 -0.44 -22.39
CA VAL A 230 -15.37 -1.15 -21.16
C VAL A 230 -16.71 -1.89 -21.33
N GLU A 231 -17.73 -1.23 -21.88
CA GLU A 231 -19.03 -1.86 -22.17
C GLU A 231 -18.90 -3.04 -23.13
N ARG A 232 -18.03 -2.93 -24.15
CA ARG A 232 -17.80 -3.97 -25.13
C ARG A 232 -17.15 -5.24 -24.55
N TYR A 233 -16.14 -5.08 -23.71
CA TYR A 233 -15.33 -6.21 -23.22
C TYR A 233 -15.81 -6.74 -21.87
N PHE A 234 -16.16 -5.87 -20.94
CA PHE A 234 -16.60 -6.25 -19.60
C PHE A 234 -18.13 -6.26 -19.44
N GLY A 235 -18.87 -5.44 -20.21
CA GLY A 235 -20.31 -5.33 -20.10
C GLY A 235 -21.07 -6.59 -20.55
N VAL A 236 -20.42 -7.42 -21.39
CA VAL A 236 -20.95 -8.71 -21.87
C VAL A 236 -20.78 -9.84 -20.85
N LEU A 237 -19.93 -9.65 -19.83
CA LEU A 237 -19.74 -10.64 -18.78
C LEU A 237 -21.00 -10.74 -17.91
N PRO A 238 -21.47 -11.95 -17.59
CA PRO A 238 -22.65 -12.11 -16.78
C PRO A 238 -22.44 -11.58 -15.36
N ALA A 239 -23.47 -10.99 -14.76
CA ALA A 239 -23.51 -10.78 -13.33
C ALA A 239 -23.40 -12.14 -12.62
N LYS A 240 -22.45 -12.26 -11.72
CA LYS A 240 -22.15 -13.50 -11.00
C LYS A 240 -22.23 -13.23 -9.51
N PRO A 241 -22.91 -14.07 -8.72
CA PRO A 241 -22.83 -13.97 -7.27
C PRO A 241 -21.39 -14.20 -6.82
N PHE A 242 -20.99 -13.53 -5.77
CA PHE A 242 -19.68 -13.67 -5.15
C PHE A 242 -19.83 -13.67 -3.62
N VAL A 243 -18.84 -14.23 -2.95
CA VAL A 243 -18.81 -14.28 -1.49
C VAL A 243 -17.97 -13.10 -0.98
N LEU A 244 -18.58 -12.26 -0.15
CA LEU A 244 -17.86 -11.26 0.63
C LEU A 244 -17.45 -11.88 1.95
N THR A 245 -16.13 -11.92 2.22
CA THR A 245 -15.64 -12.29 3.53
C THR A 245 -15.77 -11.08 4.46
N ARG A 246 -16.36 -11.31 5.63
CA ARG A 246 -16.31 -10.32 6.69
C ARG A 246 -14.88 -10.30 7.25
N THR A 247 -14.18 -9.18 7.09
CA THR A 247 -12.84 -9.01 7.64
C THR A 247 -12.89 -9.17 9.16
N ALA A 248 -12.11 -10.10 9.69
CA ALA A 248 -11.95 -10.26 11.13
C ALA A 248 -11.11 -9.08 11.66
N LEU A 249 -11.72 -8.26 12.52
CA LEU A 249 -10.99 -7.18 13.19
C LEU A 249 -10.08 -7.76 14.26
N GLU A 250 -9.01 -7.05 14.53
CA GLU A 250 -8.10 -7.41 15.62
C GLU A 250 -8.65 -6.98 16.96
N LEU A 251 -8.17 -7.60 18.04
CA LEU A 251 -8.45 -7.15 19.40
C LEU A 251 -7.85 -5.74 19.60
N ALA A 252 -8.64 -4.85 20.18
CA ALA A 252 -8.19 -3.47 20.39
C ALA A 252 -6.94 -3.39 21.28
N GLU A 253 -6.90 -4.25 22.31
CA GLU A 253 -5.79 -4.34 23.25
C GLU A 253 -5.46 -5.81 23.54
N PRO A 254 -4.73 -6.48 22.64
CA PRO A 254 -4.48 -7.91 22.74
C PRO A 254 -3.49 -8.30 23.85
N GLY A 255 -2.90 -7.32 24.57
CA GLY A 255 -1.87 -7.51 25.58
C GLY A 255 -0.45 -7.37 25.03
N GLU A 256 0.52 -7.08 25.91
CA GLU A 256 1.94 -7.03 25.52
C GLU A 256 2.44 -8.42 25.15
N ARG A 257 3.10 -8.52 23.98
CA ARG A 257 3.59 -9.79 23.44
C ARG A 257 5.02 -9.62 22.95
N ARG A 258 5.84 -10.64 23.17
CA ARG A 258 7.24 -10.63 22.75
C ARG A 258 7.65 -11.99 22.20
N ILE A 259 8.46 -11.95 21.13
CA ILE A 259 9.20 -13.11 20.62
C ILE A 259 10.69 -12.78 20.58
N ILE A 260 11.52 -13.78 20.86
CA ILE A 260 12.97 -13.70 20.72
C ILE A 260 13.36 -14.67 19.60
N LEU A 261 14.03 -14.15 18.60
CA LEU A 261 14.50 -14.91 17.44
C LEU A 261 16.01 -14.89 17.40
N HIS A 262 16.62 -16.02 17.12
CA HIS A 262 18.06 -16.14 16.87
C HIS A 262 18.28 -16.39 15.39
N GLN A 263 18.93 -15.46 14.71
CA GLN A 263 19.11 -15.51 13.25
C GLN A 263 20.53 -15.08 12.86
N PRO A 264 21.08 -15.56 11.73
CA PRO A 264 22.43 -15.23 11.28
C PRO A 264 22.45 -13.83 10.61
N ILE A 265 22.14 -12.81 11.41
CA ILE A 265 22.15 -11.39 11.02
C ILE A 265 23.42 -10.70 11.50
N ALA A 266 23.80 -9.58 10.87
CA ALA A 266 25.03 -8.85 11.17
C ALA A 266 24.98 -8.09 12.50
N ALA A 267 23.79 -7.61 12.89
CA ALA A 267 23.57 -6.85 14.13
C ALA A 267 22.19 -7.19 14.71
N PRO A 268 22.01 -7.12 16.05
CA PRO A 268 20.72 -7.29 16.67
C PRO A 268 19.69 -6.26 16.17
N ARG A 269 18.44 -6.69 16.03
CA ARG A 269 17.36 -5.87 15.49
C ARG A 269 16.13 -5.91 16.39
N LEU A 270 15.54 -4.75 16.62
CA LEU A 270 14.34 -4.57 17.39
C LEU A 270 13.19 -4.20 16.46
N LEU A 271 12.16 -5.04 16.42
CA LEU A 271 10.92 -4.75 15.71
C LEU A 271 9.83 -4.50 16.75
N MET A 272 9.08 -3.41 16.59
CA MET A 272 7.94 -3.06 17.44
C MET A 272 6.72 -2.83 16.55
N ALA A 273 5.58 -3.37 16.93
CA ALA A 273 4.30 -3.19 16.24
C ALA A 273 3.19 -2.85 17.23
N PHE A 274 2.43 -1.81 16.93
CA PHE A 274 1.27 -1.39 17.71
C PHE A 274 0.01 -1.59 16.89
N ASN A 275 -1.01 -2.24 17.44
CA ASN A 275 -2.31 -2.37 16.78
C ASN A 275 -3.02 -1.01 16.76
N VAL A 276 -3.34 -0.53 15.55
CA VAL A 276 -3.91 0.79 15.28
C VAL A 276 -5.04 0.69 14.24
N PRO A 277 -5.99 1.63 14.20
CA PRO A 277 -7.01 1.62 13.15
C PRO A 277 -6.42 1.93 11.78
N SER A 278 -7.10 1.49 10.74
CA SER A 278 -6.93 1.89 9.34
C SER A 278 -8.00 2.93 8.94
N LEU A 279 -8.02 3.37 7.66
CA LEU A 279 -9.14 4.13 7.11
C LEU A 279 -10.44 3.33 7.08
N GLY A 280 -10.35 1.99 6.94
CA GLY A 280 -11.51 1.10 6.95
C GLY A 280 -12.13 0.91 8.34
N THR A 281 -11.39 1.13 9.44
CA THR A 281 -11.84 0.83 10.81
C THR A 281 -11.90 2.04 11.74
N ALA A 282 -11.26 3.15 11.37
CA ALA A 282 -11.21 4.34 12.22
C ALA A 282 -12.58 5.01 12.37
N GLN A 283 -12.99 5.26 13.61
CA GLN A 283 -14.19 6.05 13.91
C GLN A 283 -14.02 7.54 13.55
N ASN A 284 -12.78 8.00 13.56
CA ASN A 284 -12.41 9.37 13.20
C ASN A 284 -11.19 9.32 12.26
N GLN A 285 -11.39 9.73 11.01
CA GLN A 285 -10.32 9.74 9.99
C GLN A 285 -9.15 10.65 10.36
N ARG A 286 -9.37 11.70 11.17
CA ARG A 286 -8.29 12.56 11.66
C ARG A 286 -7.24 11.78 12.45
N THR A 287 -7.65 10.74 13.19
CA THR A 287 -6.73 9.83 13.88
C THR A 287 -5.78 9.14 12.90
N VAL A 288 -6.29 8.72 11.75
CA VAL A 288 -5.48 8.06 10.70
C VAL A 288 -4.43 9.02 10.13
N HIS A 289 -4.83 10.26 9.85
CA HIS A 289 -3.90 11.29 9.38
C HIS A 289 -2.87 11.68 10.43
N ALA A 290 -3.27 11.70 11.72
CA ALA A 290 -2.34 11.91 12.83
C ALA A 290 -1.32 10.77 12.95
N LEU A 291 -1.73 9.50 12.84
CA LEU A 291 -0.83 8.34 12.82
C LEU A 291 0.13 8.38 11.61
N THR A 292 -0.36 8.80 10.44
CA THR A 292 0.47 8.95 9.24
C THR A 292 1.56 10.01 9.44
N LEU A 293 1.22 11.17 10.02
CA LEU A 293 2.21 12.20 10.38
C LEU A 293 3.14 11.74 11.49
N LEU A 294 2.61 11.01 12.48
CA LEU A 294 3.39 10.48 13.59
C LEU A 294 4.48 9.52 13.12
N SER A 295 4.22 8.68 12.08
CA SER A 295 5.26 7.84 11.49
C SER A 295 6.39 8.68 10.88
N THR A 296 6.05 9.78 10.19
CA THR A 296 7.05 10.71 9.63
C THR A 296 7.86 11.40 10.74
N LEU A 297 7.21 11.83 11.83
CA LEU A 297 7.83 12.48 12.98
C LEU A 297 8.72 11.54 13.79
N LEU A 298 8.38 10.25 13.86
CA LEU A 298 9.09 9.27 14.69
C LEU A 298 10.41 8.81 14.04
N ALA A 299 10.36 8.22 12.85
CA ALA A 299 11.53 7.71 12.12
C ALA A 299 11.45 7.83 10.59
N GLY A 300 10.49 8.58 10.04
CA GLY A 300 10.25 8.68 8.59
C GLY A 300 11.18 9.64 7.84
N SER A 301 12.02 10.42 8.52
CA SER A 301 12.98 11.34 7.90
C SER A 301 14.20 11.55 8.78
N ASP A 302 15.30 12.09 8.22
CA ASP A 302 16.54 12.36 8.98
C ASP A 302 16.35 13.35 10.14
N SER A 303 15.35 14.20 10.05
CA SER A 303 14.99 15.15 11.10
C SER A 303 14.02 14.61 12.16
N SER A 304 13.54 13.36 11.98
CA SER A 304 12.62 12.71 12.92
C SER A 304 13.29 12.37 14.25
N ARG A 305 12.48 12.24 15.33
CA ARG A 305 13.03 12.17 16.68
C ARG A 305 13.94 10.97 16.92
N VAL A 306 13.58 9.78 16.45
CA VAL A 306 14.39 8.57 16.63
C VAL A 306 15.70 8.69 15.83
N ARG A 307 15.62 9.07 14.54
CA ARG A 307 16.83 9.18 13.71
C ARG A 307 17.77 10.25 14.23
N LYS A 308 17.25 11.45 14.52
CA LYS A 308 18.06 12.55 15.02
C LYS A 308 18.76 12.25 16.34
N ARG A 309 18.05 11.63 17.31
CA ARG A 309 18.61 11.43 18.66
C ARG A 309 19.35 10.09 18.78
N LEU A 310 18.70 8.99 18.37
CA LEU A 310 19.22 7.66 18.63
C LEU A 310 20.12 7.13 17.50
N GLN A 311 19.84 7.49 16.25
CA GLN A 311 20.66 7.05 15.13
C GLN A 311 21.87 7.98 14.91
N PHE A 312 21.66 9.28 14.70
CA PHE A 312 22.75 10.22 14.41
C PHE A 312 23.42 10.77 15.67
N GLY A 313 22.66 11.06 16.73
CA GLY A 313 23.18 11.62 17.99
C GLY A 313 23.94 10.58 18.80
N GLU A 314 23.25 9.61 19.35
CA GLU A 314 23.82 8.59 20.24
C GLU A 314 24.51 7.46 19.49
N ARG A 315 24.27 7.33 18.18
CA ARG A 315 24.72 6.20 17.34
C ARG A 315 24.31 4.84 17.94
N LEU A 316 23.14 4.82 18.57
CA LEU A 316 22.59 3.61 19.13
C LEU A 316 22.16 2.63 18.03
N PHE A 317 21.51 3.15 16.99
CA PHE A 317 21.06 2.39 15.84
C PHE A 317 21.86 2.75 14.58
N SER A 318 22.09 1.76 13.72
CA SER A 318 22.63 1.93 12.36
C SER A 318 21.56 2.35 11.39
N ALA A 319 20.35 1.81 11.55
CA ALA A 319 19.18 2.10 10.73
C ALA A 319 17.91 2.12 11.60
N THR A 320 16.99 3.01 11.25
CA THR A 320 15.65 3.05 11.87
C THR A 320 14.60 3.44 10.84
N THR A 321 13.44 2.79 10.88
CA THR A 321 12.26 3.14 10.09
C THR A 321 11.01 3.08 10.95
N SER A 322 10.00 3.86 10.58
CA SER A 322 8.64 3.71 11.11
C SER A 322 7.65 3.77 9.97
N GLU A 323 6.68 2.88 9.99
CA GLU A 323 5.71 2.73 8.93
C GLU A 323 4.30 2.62 9.51
N TYR A 324 3.34 3.18 8.79
CA TYR A 324 1.94 3.00 9.04
C TYR A 324 1.20 2.98 7.69
N ASN A 325 0.56 1.87 7.38
CA ASN A 325 -0.31 1.76 6.21
C ASN A 325 -1.76 1.97 6.64
N ALA A 326 -2.37 3.05 6.17
CA ALA A 326 -3.76 3.39 6.45
C ALA A 326 -4.78 2.63 5.58
N LEU A 327 -4.33 2.00 4.49
CA LEU A 327 -5.19 1.46 3.43
C LEU A 327 -5.43 -0.05 3.62
N PHE A 328 -6.17 -0.40 4.68
CA PHE A 328 -6.64 -1.76 4.96
C PHE A 328 -8.14 -1.77 5.28
N ARG A 329 -8.83 -2.87 4.96
CA ARG A 329 -10.23 -3.10 5.37
C ARG A 329 -10.34 -3.39 6.87
N GLY A 330 -9.34 -4.08 7.44
CA GLY A 330 -9.21 -4.34 8.86
C GLY A 330 -8.27 -3.37 9.56
N ASP A 331 -7.94 -3.65 10.83
CA ASP A 331 -6.99 -2.85 11.59
C ASP A 331 -5.58 -2.99 11.04
N SER A 332 -4.78 -1.94 11.22
CA SER A 332 -3.40 -1.85 10.75
C SER A 332 -2.40 -1.98 11.90
N LEU A 333 -1.12 -1.99 11.54
CA LEU A 333 -0.01 -1.85 12.46
C LEU A 333 0.72 -0.53 12.24
N PHE A 334 1.08 0.10 13.35
CA PHE A 334 2.13 1.11 13.36
C PHE A 334 3.42 0.40 13.74
N THR A 335 4.38 0.34 12.84
CA THR A 335 5.63 -0.40 13.06
C THR A 335 6.82 0.54 13.26
N LEU A 336 7.76 0.07 14.05
CA LEU A 336 9.09 0.65 14.20
C LEU A 336 10.10 -0.47 14.10
N ASP A 337 11.10 -0.26 13.27
CA ASP A 337 12.20 -1.18 13.02
C ASP A 337 13.51 -0.46 13.30
N ALA A 338 14.37 -1.06 14.11
CA ALA A 338 15.63 -0.47 14.55
C ALA A 338 16.72 -1.52 14.64
N GLU A 339 17.77 -1.35 13.84
CA GLU A 339 18.97 -2.18 13.85
C GLU A 339 20.02 -1.54 14.77
N LEU A 340 20.52 -2.29 15.76
CA LEU A 340 21.58 -1.81 16.64
C LEU A 340 22.85 -1.55 15.84
N HIS A 341 23.56 -0.48 16.19
CA HIS A 341 24.88 -0.24 15.64
C HIS A 341 25.85 -1.30 16.15
N THR A 342 26.63 -1.91 15.27
CA THR A 342 27.56 -3.03 15.59
C THR A 342 28.59 -2.74 16.68
N ARG A 343 28.82 -1.47 17.00
CA ARG A 343 29.72 -1.03 18.10
C ARG A 343 29.03 -0.93 19.45
N GLN A 344 27.71 -1.10 19.49
CA GLN A 344 26.93 -1.03 20.74
C GLN A 344 26.99 -2.37 21.46
N THR A 345 27.09 -2.31 22.78
CA THR A 345 27.10 -3.48 23.67
C THR A 345 25.87 -3.59 24.54
N ILE A 346 24.91 -2.67 24.37
CA ILE A 346 23.66 -2.67 25.14
C ILE A 346 22.72 -3.78 24.65
N SER A 347 21.83 -4.22 25.52
CA SER A 347 20.79 -5.19 25.16
C SER A 347 19.67 -4.54 24.35
N LEU A 348 18.91 -5.37 23.61
CA LEU A 348 17.68 -4.89 22.95
C LEU A 348 16.62 -4.38 23.94
N ASP A 349 16.59 -4.89 25.18
CA ASP A 349 15.74 -4.36 26.25
C ASP A 349 16.09 -2.92 26.62
N GLU A 350 17.37 -2.61 26.69
CA GLU A 350 17.81 -1.23 26.93
C GLU A 350 17.55 -0.32 25.75
N ALA A 351 17.76 -0.83 24.52
CA ALA A 351 17.42 -0.11 23.28
C ALA A 351 15.91 0.18 23.19
N GLU A 352 15.07 -0.80 23.53
CA GLU A 352 13.62 -0.64 23.61
C GLU A 352 13.20 0.45 24.60
N LYS A 353 13.82 0.51 25.80
CA LYS A 353 13.58 1.59 26.76
C LYS A 353 13.89 2.97 26.19
N ARG A 354 14.96 3.11 25.39
CA ARG A 354 15.31 4.38 24.74
C ARG A 354 14.25 4.82 23.73
N ILE A 355 13.67 3.87 22.97
CA ILE A 355 12.56 4.15 22.08
C ILE A 355 11.32 4.56 22.88
N TRP A 356 10.99 3.84 23.97
CA TRP A 356 9.85 4.18 24.82
C TRP A 356 9.95 5.59 25.40
N GLN A 357 11.14 6.06 25.77
CA GLN A 357 11.31 7.44 26.22
C GLN A 357 10.84 8.47 25.18
N LEU A 358 11.14 8.23 23.90
CA LEU A 358 10.69 9.10 22.80
C LEU A 358 9.19 8.96 22.51
N LEU A 359 8.63 7.75 22.61
CA LEU A 359 7.20 7.53 22.47
C LEU A 359 6.42 8.24 23.59
N ASP A 360 6.90 8.17 24.83
CA ASP A 360 6.29 8.84 25.98
C ASP A 360 6.42 10.39 25.89
N GLU A 361 7.49 10.88 25.27
CA GLU A 361 7.59 12.32 24.98
C GLU A 361 6.47 12.80 24.05
N PHE A 362 6.06 12.03 23.03
CA PHE A 362 4.94 12.41 22.17
C PHE A 362 3.62 12.49 22.94
N LYS A 363 3.46 11.70 24.01
CA LYS A 363 2.25 11.71 24.85
C LYS A 363 2.18 12.94 25.78
N THR A 364 3.34 13.49 26.18
CA THR A 364 3.42 14.59 27.15
C THR A 364 3.81 15.91 26.49
N ASN A 365 4.64 15.87 25.45
CA ASN A 365 5.16 17.01 24.72
C ASN A 365 4.86 16.84 23.24
N PRO A 366 3.71 17.33 22.75
CA PRO A 366 3.36 17.27 21.34
C PRO A 366 4.43 17.95 20.46
N PRO A 367 4.50 17.66 19.15
CA PRO A 367 5.46 18.29 18.27
C PRO A 367 5.24 19.81 18.25
N GLY A 368 6.32 20.57 18.26
CA GLY A 368 6.25 22.00 18.04
C GLY A 368 5.74 22.34 16.63
N ALA A 369 5.24 23.57 16.44
CA ALA A 369 4.65 23.98 15.16
C ALA A 369 5.62 23.80 13.98
N GLU A 370 6.89 24.11 14.12
CA GLU A 370 7.91 23.94 13.07
C GLU A 370 8.20 22.45 12.78
N GLU A 371 8.22 21.60 13.81
CA GLU A 371 8.45 20.17 13.67
C GLU A 371 7.31 19.52 12.90
N LEU A 372 6.06 19.83 13.28
CA LEU A 372 4.87 19.33 12.62
C LEU A 372 4.77 19.83 11.16
N GLU A 373 5.03 21.13 10.93
CA GLU A 373 4.94 21.71 9.60
C GLU A 373 6.00 21.11 8.65
N ARG A 374 7.20 20.85 9.14
CA ARG A 374 8.23 20.16 8.35
C ARG A 374 7.80 18.73 7.97
N ALA A 375 7.30 17.94 8.91
CA ALA A 375 6.81 16.59 8.64
C ALA A 375 5.63 16.60 7.66
N ARG A 376 4.70 17.55 7.84
CA ARG A 376 3.56 17.76 6.93
C ARG A 376 4.02 18.10 5.51
N THR A 377 4.94 19.05 5.37
CA THR A 377 5.48 19.45 4.07
C THR A 377 6.17 18.27 3.35
N GLN A 378 6.97 17.48 4.08
CA GLN A 378 7.63 16.30 3.52
C GLN A 378 6.61 15.25 3.05
N LEU A 379 5.58 14.98 3.85
CA LEU A 379 4.55 14.02 3.51
C LEU A 379 3.70 14.48 2.32
N ILE A 380 3.27 15.75 2.33
CA ILE A 380 2.52 16.35 1.21
C ILE A 380 3.36 16.34 -0.08
N ALA A 381 4.63 16.71 0.00
CA ALA A 381 5.53 16.63 -1.16
C ALA A 381 5.63 15.21 -1.72
N LYS A 382 5.78 14.20 -0.85
CA LYS A 382 5.77 12.79 -1.26
C LYS A 382 4.45 12.39 -1.95
N ARG A 383 3.29 12.87 -1.44
CA ARG A 383 1.98 12.62 -2.08
C ARG A 383 1.84 13.29 -3.44
N LEU A 384 2.35 14.51 -3.56
CA LEU A 384 2.32 15.25 -4.84
C LEU A 384 3.26 14.64 -5.88
N TYR A 385 4.49 14.26 -5.49
CA TYR A 385 5.43 13.58 -6.40
C TYR A 385 4.92 12.20 -6.85
N GLY A 386 4.20 11.47 -5.98
CA GLY A 386 3.53 10.22 -6.38
C GLY A 386 2.43 10.41 -7.44
N ARG A 387 2.00 11.65 -7.74
CA ARG A 387 1.10 11.94 -8.86
C ARG A 387 1.82 12.07 -10.21
N ASP A 388 3.14 12.02 -10.24
CA ASP A 388 3.89 12.12 -11.49
C ASP A 388 3.78 10.82 -12.30
N ALA A 389 3.81 9.67 -11.68
CA ALA A 389 3.58 8.37 -12.30
C ALA A 389 2.08 8.04 -12.37
N ILE A 390 1.61 7.65 -13.55
CA ILE A 390 0.20 7.24 -13.72
C ILE A 390 -0.11 5.94 -13.00
N GLU A 391 0.88 5.05 -12.87
CA GLU A 391 0.79 3.82 -12.11
C GLU A 391 0.54 4.09 -10.62
N ASP A 392 1.32 4.98 -10.00
CA ASP A 392 1.14 5.36 -8.60
C ASP A 392 -0.24 5.98 -8.34
N GLN A 393 -0.74 6.77 -9.30
CA GLN A 393 -2.09 7.32 -9.22
C GLN A 393 -3.14 6.20 -9.26
N ALA A 394 -3.00 5.24 -10.18
CA ALA A 394 -3.92 4.12 -10.33
C ALA A 394 -3.88 3.20 -9.11
N ASP A 395 -2.68 2.90 -8.59
CA ASP A 395 -2.49 2.10 -7.37
C ASP A 395 -3.20 2.73 -6.17
N ARG A 396 -3.09 4.04 -6.03
CA ARG A 396 -3.77 4.73 -4.94
C ARG A 396 -5.30 4.74 -5.11
N LEU A 397 -5.79 5.00 -6.33
CA LEU A 397 -7.22 4.94 -6.63
C LEU A 397 -7.79 3.56 -6.33
N GLY A 398 -7.12 2.51 -6.83
CA GLY A 398 -7.51 1.12 -6.59
C GLY A 398 -7.47 0.72 -5.12
N SER A 399 -6.44 1.16 -4.38
CA SER A 399 -6.32 0.89 -2.95
C SER A 399 -7.47 1.50 -2.14
N PHE A 400 -7.82 2.78 -2.39
CA PHE A 400 -8.94 3.41 -1.71
C PHE A 400 -10.28 2.72 -2.01
N GLU A 401 -10.55 2.46 -3.29
CA GLU A 401 -11.79 1.79 -3.72
C GLU A 401 -11.91 0.35 -3.17
N SER A 402 -10.78 -0.33 -3.01
CA SER A 402 -10.75 -1.72 -2.54
C SER A 402 -11.11 -1.87 -1.06
N ILE A 403 -10.79 -0.88 -0.25
CA ILE A 403 -11.16 -0.86 1.18
C ILE A 403 -12.55 -0.23 1.42
N GLY A 404 -13.26 0.15 0.35
CA GLY A 404 -14.59 0.76 0.44
C GLY A 404 -14.59 2.26 0.75
N VAL A 405 -13.44 2.93 0.61
CA VAL A 405 -13.28 4.38 0.75
C VAL A 405 -13.23 5.01 -0.64
N SER A 406 -13.97 6.10 -0.82
CA SER A 406 -14.03 6.76 -2.13
C SER A 406 -12.68 7.35 -2.54
N TRP A 407 -12.38 7.30 -3.84
CA TRP A 407 -11.23 7.99 -4.41
C TRP A 407 -11.22 9.52 -4.12
N ARG A 408 -12.37 10.10 -3.79
CA ARG A 408 -12.49 11.52 -3.41
C ARG A 408 -11.76 11.82 -2.11
N GLU A 409 -11.74 10.87 -1.17
CA GLU A 409 -10.96 10.99 0.07
C GLU A 409 -9.46 11.02 -0.21
N MET A 410 -8.99 10.28 -1.24
CA MET A 410 -7.61 10.36 -1.69
C MET A 410 -7.24 11.76 -2.19
N ASP A 411 -8.12 12.38 -2.97
CA ASP A 411 -7.89 13.73 -3.50
C ASP A 411 -7.92 14.81 -2.39
N ASP A 412 -8.71 14.59 -1.33
CA ASP A 412 -8.79 15.48 -0.15
C ASP A 412 -7.71 15.22 0.91
N GLU A 413 -6.95 14.12 0.81
CA GLU A 413 -5.94 13.73 1.83
C GLU A 413 -4.99 14.86 2.21
N VAL A 414 -4.54 15.66 1.24
CA VAL A 414 -3.64 16.80 1.48
C VAL A 414 -4.31 17.85 2.38
N ASN A 415 -5.59 18.12 2.18
CA ASN A 415 -6.33 19.05 3.02
C ASN A 415 -6.51 18.47 4.44
N GLN A 416 -6.84 17.19 4.53
CA GLN A 416 -6.98 16.51 5.83
C GLN A 416 -5.66 16.51 6.62
N LEU A 417 -4.52 16.29 5.98
CA LEU A 417 -3.20 16.38 6.61
C LEU A 417 -2.90 17.80 7.16
N ARG A 418 -3.38 18.85 6.49
CA ARG A 418 -3.23 20.24 6.94
C ARG A 418 -4.04 20.54 8.20
N LEU A 419 -5.14 19.84 8.41
CA LEU A 419 -6.03 20.02 9.57
C LEU A 419 -5.54 19.33 10.85
N VAL A 420 -4.55 18.44 10.76
CA VAL A 420 -4.00 17.73 11.94
C VAL A 420 -3.25 18.72 12.82
N THR A 421 -3.57 18.73 14.11
CA THR A 421 -2.94 19.59 15.12
C THR A 421 -1.88 18.85 15.95
N PRO A 422 -1.03 19.54 16.70
CA PRO A 422 -0.11 18.91 17.67
C PRO A 422 -0.86 18.04 18.70
N GLU A 423 -2.05 18.47 19.12
CA GLU A 423 -2.91 17.76 20.08
C GLU A 423 -3.45 16.45 19.48
N ASP A 424 -3.79 16.42 18.17
CA ASP A 424 -4.19 15.20 17.49
C ASP A 424 -3.04 14.16 17.49
N ILE A 425 -1.78 14.62 17.28
CA ILE A 425 -0.58 13.77 17.34
C ILE A 425 -0.39 13.25 18.77
N GLN A 426 -0.50 14.11 19.77
CA GLN A 426 -0.39 13.74 21.18
C GLN A 426 -1.46 12.71 21.57
N GLN A 427 -2.70 12.95 21.18
CA GLN A 427 -3.82 12.06 21.46
C GLN A 427 -3.62 10.68 20.78
N ALA A 428 -3.18 10.67 19.53
CA ALA A 428 -2.88 9.42 18.82
C ALA A 428 -1.76 8.65 19.53
N ALA A 429 -0.66 9.31 19.92
CA ALA A 429 0.43 8.68 20.65
C ALA A 429 -0.03 8.13 22.01
N ALA A 430 -0.84 8.89 22.77
CA ALA A 430 -1.35 8.48 24.06
C ALA A 430 -2.29 7.27 23.97
N THR A 431 -3.11 7.22 22.91
CA THR A 431 -4.10 6.16 22.72
C THR A 431 -3.46 4.86 22.21
N TYR A 432 -2.50 4.96 21.29
CA TYR A 432 -2.04 3.78 20.55
C TYR A 432 -0.66 3.28 20.95
N PHE A 433 0.24 4.11 21.47
CA PHE A 433 1.53 3.63 21.96
C PHE A 433 1.44 3.15 23.40
N THR A 434 0.72 2.07 23.60
CA THR A 434 0.54 1.44 24.91
C THR A 434 1.13 0.03 24.92
N ARG A 435 1.47 -0.48 26.12
CA ARG A 435 1.97 -1.84 26.28
C ARG A 435 0.92 -2.89 25.88
N GLN A 436 -0.36 -2.60 26.09
CA GLN A 436 -1.47 -3.50 25.74
C GLN A 436 -1.62 -3.70 24.24
N ARG A 437 -1.11 -2.77 23.43
CA ARG A 437 -1.15 -2.83 21.95
C ARG A 437 0.15 -3.30 21.31
N LEU A 438 1.20 -3.50 22.13
CA LEU A 438 2.55 -3.76 21.68
C LEU A 438 2.79 -5.24 21.39
N SER A 439 3.37 -5.50 20.23
CA SER A 439 4.09 -6.74 19.92
C SER A 439 5.54 -6.40 19.58
N THR A 440 6.51 -7.14 20.12
CA THR A 440 7.93 -6.96 19.84
C THR A 440 8.58 -8.25 19.36
N ALA A 441 9.51 -8.11 18.41
CA ALA A 441 10.46 -9.15 18.08
C ALA A 441 11.88 -8.66 18.37
N HIS A 442 12.57 -9.36 19.27
CA HIS A 442 13.99 -9.20 19.51
C HIS A 442 14.74 -10.20 18.63
N VAL A 443 15.38 -9.71 17.57
CA VAL A 443 16.17 -10.56 16.68
C VAL A 443 17.65 -10.46 17.11
N LEU A 444 18.14 -11.55 17.65
CA LEU A 444 19.50 -11.66 18.15
C LEU A 444 20.39 -12.35 17.12
N VAL A 445 21.67 -12.00 17.13
CA VAL A 445 22.67 -12.68 16.30
C VAL A 445 22.79 -14.14 16.76
N GLY A 446 22.47 -15.06 15.87
CA GLY A 446 22.59 -16.50 16.07
C GLY A 446 23.75 -17.09 15.29
N ALA A 447 24.11 -18.33 15.58
CA ALA A 447 25.04 -19.06 14.74
C ALA A 447 24.42 -19.28 13.34
N GLN A 448 25.24 -19.22 12.29
CA GLN A 448 24.82 -19.72 10.97
C GLN A 448 24.51 -21.21 11.10
N PRO A 449 23.42 -21.70 10.49
CA PRO A 449 23.07 -23.11 10.52
C PRO A 449 24.13 -23.98 9.85
#